data_3bc188c5d838ce79942fd06125ddbaaa
#
_entry.id   3bc188c5d838ce79942fd06125ddbaaa
#
_cell.length_a   1.000
_cell.length_b   1.000
_cell.length_c   1.000
_cell.angle_alpha   90.00
_cell.angle_beta   90.00
_cell.angle_gamma   90.00
#
_symmetry.space_group_name_H-M   'P 1'
#
loop_
_entity.id
_entity.type
_entity.pdbx_description
1 polymer ?
#
loop_
_entity_poly.entity_id
_entity_poly.type
_entity_poly.pdbx_seq_one_letter_code
_entity_poly.pdbx_strand_id
1 'polypeptide(L)'
;AKAPVGNYVATKISGKLLFISGQVSIDQNGELIKGKLGKDLDTEAGYNAAKRCALSIVAQVKEACKGDLSKVNSCIKLTGFVNSTDNFIEQPKVINGASDLIVSIFGDSGMHTRAAVSTNSLPLGVSVEVDAVFELK
;
A
#
# COMPACT_ATOMS: atom_id res chain seq x y z
N ALA A 1 0.08 10.43 -4.96
CA ALA A 1 -0.40 10.09 -3.60
C ALA A 1 -1.09 11.30 -2.98
N LYS A 2 -2.10 11.06 -2.17
CA LYS A 2 -2.82 12.14 -1.48
C LYS A 2 -2.06 12.61 -0.25
N ALA A 3 -2.25 13.89 0.14
CA ALA A 3 -1.74 14.41 1.39
C ALA A 3 -2.44 13.72 2.58
N PRO A 4 -1.77 13.61 3.74
CA PRO A 4 -2.40 13.05 4.94
C PRO A 4 -3.66 13.82 5.35
N VAL A 5 -4.66 13.06 5.82
CA VAL A 5 -5.89 13.62 6.39
C VAL A 5 -5.81 13.40 7.88
N GLY A 6 -5.32 14.42 8.61
CA GLY A 6 -5.17 14.33 10.04
C GLY A 6 -3.84 14.90 10.52
N ASN A 7 -3.60 14.77 11.80
CA ASN A 7 -2.41 15.33 12.44
C ASN A 7 -1.25 14.32 12.45
N TYR A 8 -0.71 14.05 11.27
CA TYR A 8 0.44 13.15 11.09
C TYR A 8 1.15 13.46 9.77
N VAL A 9 2.25 12.77 9.51
CA VAL A 9 3.07 12.95 8.30
C VAL A 9 2.98 11.73 7.40
N ALA A 10 3.19 11.92 6.10
CA ALA A 10 3.14 10.81 5.13
C ALA A 10 4.32 9.85 5.31
N THR A 11 5.48 10.38 5.65
CA THR A 11 6.70 9.57 5.84
C THR A 11 7.49 10.07 7.03
N LYS A 12 8.25 9.15 7.64
CA LYS A 12 9.16 9.50 8.73
C LYS A 12 10.40 8.62 8.67
N ILE A 13 11.56 9.21 8.83
CA ILE A 13 12.83 8.49 8.84
C ILE A 13 13.32 8.38 10.29
N SER A 14 13.72 7.17 10.68
CA SER A 14 14.37 6.89 11.95
C SER A 14 15.58 6.00 11.67
N GLY A 15 16.79 6.55 11.84
CA GLY A 15 18.00 5.87 11.40
C GLY A 15 17.98 5.69 9.88
N LYS A 16 18.03 4.44 9.43
CA LYS A 16 17.92 4.10 8.01
C LYS A 16 16.53 3.60 7.63
N LEU A 17 15.58 3.58 8.58
CA LEU A 17 14.22 3.12 8.30
C LEU A 17 13.33 4.28 7.88
N LEU A 18 12.62 4.04 6.79
CA LEU A 18 11.63 4.97 6.25
C LEU A 18 10.26 4.35 6.48
N PHE A 19 9.47 5.00 7.33
CA PHE A 19 8.10 4.60 7.62
C PHE A 19 7.14 5.37 6.72
N ILE A 20 6.22 4.66 6.10
CA ILE A 20 5.22 5.26 5.21
C ILE A 20 3.85 4.99 5.77
N SER A 21 3.11 6.06 6.01
CA SER A 21 1.72 5.99 6.50
C SER A 21 0.82 5.26 5.51
N GLY A 22 -0.31 4.75 5.99
CA GLY A 22 -1.27 4.04 5.17
C GLY A 22 -1.68 4.82 3.94
N GLN A 23 -1.58 4.20 2.79
CA GLN A 23 -1.99 4.76 1.50
C GLN A 23 -3.29 4.08 1.09
N VAL A 24 -4.33 4.88 0.91
CA VAL A 24 -5.65 4.37 0.52
C VAL A 24 -5.72 4.16 -0.99
N SER A 25 -6.62 3.26 -1.42
CA SER A 25 -6.78 2.98 -2.84
C SER A 25 -7.40 4.16 -3.57
N ILE A 26 -6.67 4.66 -4.58
CA ILE A 26 -7.11 5.73 -5.49
C ILE A 26 -6.87 5.28 -6.93
N ASP A 27 -7.68 5.78 -7.86
CA ASP A 27 -7.48 5.48 -9.29
C ASP A 27 -6.48 6.47 -9.91
N GLN A 28 -6.26 6.36 -11.23
CA GLN A 28 -5.32 7.22 -11.95
C GLN A 28 -5.75 8.68 -11.98
N ASN A 29 -7.02 8.98 -11.68
CA ASN A 29 -7.54 10.34 -11.59
C ASN A 29 -7.48 10.90 -10.16
N GLY A 30 -6.96 10.12 -9.21
CA GLY A 30 -6.88 10.50 -7.81
C GLY A 30 -8.18 10.30 -7.04
N GLU A 31 -9.18 9.66 -7.64
CA GLU A 31 -10.45 9.39 -6.99
C GLU A 31 -10.38 8.10 -6.18
N LEU A 32 -11.10 8.07 -5.05
CA LEU A 32 -11.10 6.92 -4.15
C LEU A 32 -11.72 5.69 -4.83
N ILE A 33 -11.05 4.55 -4.69
CA ILE A 33 -11.62 3.25 -5.06
C ILE A 33 -12.30 2.72 -3.80
N LYS A 34 -13.62 2.61 -3.84
CA LYS A 34 -14.49 2.27 -2.71
C LYS A 34 -15.17 0.94 -2.90
N GLY A 35 -15.67 0.38 -1.83
CA GLY A 35 -16.48 -0.83 -1.83
C GLY A 35 -15.83 -1.98 -1.07
N LYS A 36 -16.63 -3.01 -0.80
CA LYS A 36 -16.21 -4.19 -0.04
C LYS A 36 -15.85 -5.33 -0.97
N LEU A 37 -14.70 -5.95 -0.73
CA LEU A 37 -14.34 -7.22 -1.35
C LEU A 37 -15.32 -8.29 -0.90
N GLY A 38 -15.75 -9.12 -1.82
CA GLY A 38 -16.75 -10.14 -1.55
C GLY A 38 -18.19 -9.67 -1.72
N LYS A 39 -18.42 -8.37 -1.93
CA LYS A 39 -19.75 -7.79 -2.16
C LYS A 39 -19.74 -6.87 -3.38
N ASP A 40 -19.04 -5.75 -3.29
CA ASP A 40 -19.02 -4.72 -4.34
C ASP A 40 -17.93 -4.99 -5.38
N LEU A 41 -16.82 -5.61 -4.95
CA LEU A 41 -15.64 -5.86 -5.78
C LEU A 41 -15.25 -7.34 -5.71
N ASP A 42 -14.75 -7.86 -6.84
CA ASP A 42 -14.13 -9.16 -6.88
C ASP A 42 -12.63 -9.09 -6.53
N THR A 43 -11.99 -10.25 -6.43
CA THR A 43 -10.58 -10.34 -6.06
C THR A 43 -9.65 -9.62 -7.06
N GLU A 44 -9.97 -9.67 -8.36
CA GLU A 44 -9.17 -8.98 -9.38
C GLU A 44 -9.24 -7.47 -9.22
N ALA A 45 -10.43 -6.93 -8.97
CA ALA A 45 -10.59 -5.49 -8.70
C ALA A 45 -9.86 -5.09 -7.42
N GLY A 46 -9.89 -5.94 -6.40
CA GLY A 46 -9.11 -5.74 -5.16
C GLY A 46 -7.61 -5.74 -5.40
N TYR A 47 -7.12 -6.67 -6.23
CA TYR A 47 -5.71 -6.71 -6.64
C TYR A 47 -5.29 -5.39 -7.28
N ASN A 48 -6.10 -4.86 -8.20
CA ASN A 48 -5.80 -3.59 -8.86
C ASN A 48 -5.85 -2.42 -7.89
N ALA A 49 -6.77 -2.43 -6.91
CA ALA A 49 -6.82 -1.42 -5.86
C ALA A 49 -5.56 -1.44 -4.99
N ALA A 50 -5.08 -2.64 -4.61
CA ALA A 50 -3.85 -2.80 -3.85
C ALA A 50 -2.63 -2.31 -4.65
N LYS A 51 -2.59 -2.59 -5.95
CA LYS A 51 -1.55 -2.08 -6.84
C LYS A 51 -1.53 -0.54 -6.83
N ARG A 52 -2.68 0.09 -6.83
CA ARG A 52 -2.78 1.56 -6.73
C ARG A 52 -2.22 2.07 -5.41
N CYS A 53 -2.49 1.37 -4.29
CA CYS A 53 -1.90 1.71 -3.00
C CYS A 53 -0.37 1.66 -3.07
N ALA A 54 0.20 0.63 -3.69
CA ALA A 54 1.64 0.49 -3.83
C ALA A 54 2.25 1.57 -4.72
N LEU A 55 1.55 2.02 -5.77
CA LEU A 55 2.00 3.16 -6.57
C LEU A 55 2.11 4.42 -5.71
N SER A 56 1.15 4.65 -4.83
CA SER A 56 1.21 5.77 -3.88
C SER A 56 2.37 5.60 -2.90
N ILE A 57 2.63 4.38 -2.41
CA ILE A 57 3.77 4.09 -1.55
C ILE A 57 5.08 4.45 -2.27
N VAL A 58 5.25 4.02 -3.52
CA VAL A 58 6.46 4.31 -4.30
C VAL A 58 6.63 5.82 -4.51
N ALA A 59 5.53 6.54 -4.76
CA ALA A 59 5.57 7.99 -4.86
C ALA A 59 6.06 8.65 -3.56
N GLN A 60 5.61 8.16 -2.40
CA GLN A 60 6.06 8.66 -1.09
C GLN A 60 7.53 8.33 -0.86
N VAL A 61 7.97 7.13 -1.21
CA VAL A 61 9.40 6.74 -1.11
C VAL A 61 10.25 7.65 -1.97
N LYS A 62 9.82 7.89 -3.21
CA LYS A 62 10.55 8.76 -4.15
C LYS A 62 10.68 10.18 -3.60
N GLU A 63 9.60 10.72 -3.04
CA GLU A 63 9.61 12.04 -2.42
C GLU A 63 10.58 12.09 -1.22
N ALA A 64 10.52 11.09 -0.34
CA ALA A 64 11.40 11.00 0.82
C ALA A 64 12.88 10.87 0.41
N CYS A 65 13.16 10.25 -0.73
CA CYS A 65 14.50 10.10 -1.30
C CYS A 65 14.90 11.24 -2.25
N LYS A 66 14.13 12.32 -2.26
CA LYS A 66 14.40 13.51 -3.10
C LYS A 66 14.51 13.18 -4.58
N GLY A 67 13.65 12.26 -5.04
CA GLY A 67 13.54 11.86 -6.43
C GLY A 67 14.46 10.70 -6.85
N ASP A 68 15.25 10.17 -5.94
CA ASP A 68 16.27 9.15 -6.26
C ASP A 68 15.95 7.82 -5.56
N LEU A 69 15.26 6.92 -6.27
CA LEU A 69 14.93 5.59 -5.74
C LEU A 69 16.16 4.69 -5.53
N SER A 70 17.33 5.05 -6.09
CA SER A 70 18.55 4.27 -5.84
C SER A 70 19.03 4.37 -4.39
N LYS A 71 18.49 5.30 -3.60
CA LYS A 71 18.75 5.42 -2.17
C LYS A 71 18.06 4.34 -1.34
N VAL A 72 17.14 3.59 -1.93
CA VAL A 72 16.45 2.48 -1.25
C VAL A 72 17.39 1.28 -1.19
N ASN A 73 17.59 0.73 0.00
CA ASN A 73 18.30 -0.53 0.17
C ASN A 73 17.33 -1.71 0.00
N SER A 74 16.19 -1.67 0.68
CA SER A 74 15.19 -2.73 0.54
C SER A 74 13.83 -2.30 1.08
N CYS A 75 12.78 -2.99 0.63
CA CYS A 75 11.47 -2.95 1.28
C CYS A 75 11.51 -3.96 2.42
N ILE A 76 11.17 -3.53 3.63
CA ILE A 76 11.22 -4.38 4.82
C ILE A 76 9.86 -5.04 5.06
N LYS A 77 8.77 -4.26 5.00
CA LYS A 77 7.46 -4.74 5.40
C LYS A 77 6.36 -3.99 4.68
N LEU A 78 5.32 -4.74 4.28
CA LEU A 78 4.02 -4.20 3.90
C LEU A 78 2.96 -4.73 4.85
N THR A 79 2.02 -3.89 5.23
CA THR A 79 0.80 -4.32 5.91
C THR A 79 -0.38 -3.88 5.06
N GLY A 80 -1.16 -4.85 4.60
CA GLY A 80 -2.31 -4.61 3.75
C GLY A 80 -3.61 -4.84 4.50
N PHE A 81 -4.53 -3.89 4.35
CA PHE A 81 -5.86 -3.92 4.96
C PHE A 81 -6.90 -3.95 3.85
N VAL A 82 -7.78 -4.95 3.91
CA VAL A 82 -8.84 -5.16 2.92
C VAL A 82 -10.18 -4.89 3.56
N ASN A 83 -10.95 -3.96 3.00
CA ASN A 83 -12.33 -3.75 3.38
C ASN A 83 -13.16 -4.87 2.76
N SER A 84 -13.67 -5.79 3.58
CA SER A 84 -14.34 -6.97 3.04
C SER A 84 -15.53 -7.40 3.86
N THR A 85 -16.33 -8.31 3.27
CA THR A 85 -17.33 -9.05 4.00
C THR A 85 -16.68 -10.02 4.99
N ASP A 86 -17.45 -10.50 5.97
CA ASP A 86 -16.91 -11.34 7.05
C ASP A 86 -16.36 -12.68 6.55
N ASN A 87 -16.87 -13.20 5.46
CA ASN A 87 -16.48 -14.50 4.93
C ASN A 87 -15.49 -14.42 3.76
N PHE A 88 -15.01 -13.25 3.44
CA PHE A 88 -13.95 -13.09 2.41
C PHE A 88 -12.64 -13.60 2.96
N ILE A 89 -11.96 -14.47 2.21
CA ILE A 89 -10.73 -15.14 2.66
C ILE A 89 -9.57 -14.99 1.68
N GLU A 90 -9.70 -14.16 0.64
CA GLU A 90 -8.67 -13.99 -0.39
C GLU A 90 -7.82 -12.74 -0.21
N GLN A 91 -7.66 -12.29 1.04
CA GLN A 91 -6.82 -11.15 1.37
C GLN A 91 -5.39 -11.27 0.76
N PRO A 92 -4.73 -12.45 0.83
CA PRO A 92 -3.41 -12.59 0.22
C PRO A 92 -3.40 -12.29 -1.28
N LYS A 93 -4.42 -12.74 -2.00
CA LYS A 93 -4.53 -12.50 -3.45
C LYS A 93 -4.71 -11.03 -3.77
N VAL A 94 -5.51 -10.33 -2.96
CA VAL A 94 -5.71 -8.88 -3.10
C VAL A 94 -4.40 -8.14 -2.86
N ILE A 95 -3.75 -8.40 -1.74
CA ILE A 95 -2.54 -7.65 -1.37
C ILE A 95 -1.34 -8.03 -2.25
N ASN A 96 -1.39 -9.16 -2.95
CA ASN A 96 -0.41 -9.46 -4.00
C ASN A 96 -0.31 -8.35 -5.04
N GLY A 97 -1.38 -7.59 -5.28
CA GLY A 97 -1.33 -6.43 -6.17
C GLY A 97 -0.28 -5.41 -5.73
N ALA A 98 -0.16 -5.17 -4.43
CA ALA A 98 0.87 -4.30 -3.88
C ALA A 98 2.24 -4.98 -3.90
N SER A 99 2.33 -6.21 -3.41
CA SER A 99 3.60 -6.95 -3.35
C SER A 99 4.23 -7.13 -4.72
N ASP A 100 3.44 -7.50 -5.71
CA ASP A 100 3.94 -7.71 -7.07
C ASP A 100 4.52 -6.43 -7.67
N LEU A 101 3.88 -5.29 -7.43
CA LEU A 101 4.38 -4.01 -7.91
C LEU A 101 5.72 -3.66 -7.24
N ILE A 102 5.80 -3.79 -5.93
CA ILE A 102 7.03 -3.49 -5.19
C ILE A 102 8.19 -4.35 -5.70
N VAL A 103 7.96 -5.65 -5.89
CA VAL A 103 9.00 -6.55 -6.42
C VAL A 103 9.35 -6.20 -7.86
N SER A 104 8.37 -5.81 -8.68
CA SER A 104 8.64 -5.43 -10.08
C SER A 104 9.51 -4.18 -10.18
N ILE A 105 9.38 -3.24 -9.24
CA ILE A 105 10.14 -1.98 -9.24
C ILE A 105 11.54 -2.18 -8.64
N PHE A 106 11.64 -2.90 -7.51
CA PHE A 106 12.87 -2.99 -6.73
C PHE A 106 13.62 -4.33 -6.91
N GLY A 107 13.03 -5.30 -7.61
CA GLY A 107 13.64 -6.61 -7.78
C GLY A 107 13.83 -7.32 -6.43
N ASP A 108 14.98 -7.93 -6.23
CA ASP A 108 15.29 -8.65 -4.99
C ASP A 108 15.19 -7.75 -3.75
N SER A 109 15.52 -6.47 -3.90
CA SER A 109 15.38 -5.48 -2.82
C SER A 109 13.93 -5.20 -2.45
N GLY A 110 12.98 -5.59 -3.29
CA GLY A 110 11.56 -5.46 -3.03
C GLY A 110 10.96 -6.62 -2.24
N MET A 111 11.68 -7.71 -2.06
CA MET A 111 11.19 -8.85 -1.28
C MET A 111 11.06 -8.45 0.19
N HIS A 112 9.87 -8.61 0.74
CA HIS A 112 9.47 -8.01 2.01
C HIS A 112 8.68 -9.00 2.87
N THR A 113 8.59 -8.72 4.17
CA THR A 113 7.65 -9.40 5.06
C THR A 113 6.27 -8.76 4.91
N ARG A 114 5.22 -9.49 5.27
CA ARG A 114 3.86 -9.00 5.02
C ARG A 114 2.83 -9.57 5.98
N ALA A 115 1.83 -8.74 6.30
CA ALA A 115 0.54 -9.20 6.80
C ALA A 115 -0.54 -8.68 5.85
N ALA A 116 -1.56 -9.49 5.60
CA ALA A 116 -2.71 -9.14 4.76
C ALA A 116 -3.96 -9.58 5.51
N VAL A 117 -4.73 -8.60 5.97
CA VAL A 117 -5.90 -8.82 6.83
C VAL A 117 -7.09 -8.03 6.34
N SER A 118 -8.28 -8.42 6.79
CA SER A 118 -9.50 -7.67 6.50
C SER A 118 -9.90 -6.79 7.69
N THR A 119 -10.65 -5.75 7.38
CA THR A 119 -11.35 -4.90 8.33
C THR A 119 -12.82 -4.83 7.94
N ASN A 120 -13.69 -4.52 8.92
CA ASN A 120 -15.13 -4.31 8.64
C ASN A 120 -15.37 -3.10 7.75
N SER A 121 -14.50 -2.11 7.85
CA SER A 121 -14.58 -0.88 7.07
C SER A 121 -13.20 -0.22 7.04
N LEU A 122 -12.99 0.62 6.06
CA LEU A 122 -11.78 1.44 5.96
C LEU A 122 -12.16 2.91 5.87
N PRO A 123 -11.23 3.82 6.20
CA PRO A 123 -11.50 5.25 6.10
C PRO A 123 -12.04 5.64 4.74
N LEU A 124 -13.02 6.50 4.70
CA LEU A 124 -13.64 7.04 3.49
C LEU A 124 -14.31 5.96 2.62
N GLY A 125 -14.50 4.75 3.15
CA GLY A 125 -15.11 3.65 2.41
C GLY A 125 -14.20 3.00 1.38
N VAL A 126 -12.90 3.25 1.41
CA VAL A 126 -11.97 2.68 0.43
C VAL A 126 -11.90 1.17 0.56
N SER A 127 -11.50 0.52 -0.53
CA SER A 127 -11.46 -0.95 -0.60
C SER A 127 -10.20 -1.55 0.00
N VAL A 128 -9.07 -0.84 -0.14
CA VAL A 128 -7.75 -1.33 0.29
C VAL A 128 -6.94 -0.17 0.86
N GLU A 129 -6.13 -0.48 1.87
CA GLU A 129 -5.14 0.44 2.41
C GLU A 129 -3.86 -0.35 2.69
N VAL A 130 -2.70 0.23 2.38
CA VAL A 130 -1.40 -0.43 2.60
C VAL A 130 -0.44 0.55 3.22
N ASP A 131 0.26 0.14 4.28
CA ASP A 131 1.41 0.89 4.80
C ASP A 131 2.71 0.12 4.56
N ALA A 132 3.84 0.77 4.79
CA ALA A 132 5.11 0.18 4.44
C ALA A 132 6.25 0.67 5.33
N VAL A 133 7.29 -0.16 5.42
CA VAL A 133 8.59 0.22 5.99
C VAL A 133 9.66 -0.16 4.98
N PHE A 134 10.52 0.80 4.64
CA PHE A 134 11.67 0.61 3.78
C PHE A 134 12.95 0.88 4.56
N GLU A 135 14.06 0.30 4.10
CA GLU A 135 15.38 0.63 4.60
C GLU A 135 16.12 1.42 3.52
N LEU A 136 16.76 2.52 3.93
CA LEU A 136 17.57 3.35 3.06
C LEU A 136 19.06 2.97 3.19
N LYS A 137 19.82 3.28 2.16
CA LYS A 137 21.28 3.05 2.16
C LYS A 137 22.02 3.95 3.13
#